data_95c3d361c8ea47a2da8560004aff0a52
#
_entry.id   95c3d361c8ea47a2da8560004aff0a52
#
_cell.length_a   1.000
_cell.length_b   1.000
_cell.length_c   1.000
_cell.angle_alpha   90.00
_cell.angle_beta   90.00
_cell.angle_gamma   90.00
#
_symmetry.space_group_name_H-M   'P 1'
#
loop_
_entity.id
_entity.type
_entity.pdbx_description
1 polymer ?
#
loop_
_entity_poly.entity_id
_entity_poly.type
_entity_poly.pdbx_seq_one_letter_code
_entity_poly.pdbx_strand_id
1 'polypeptide(L)'
;MPLEPVRARKIVLHCPRGYQPQLDALVEEWMRDEVVFVGAVGKDCGKVEEIIDEICVGDGSNVNFMLTSSHPDESLADAIEFAESLTGEHAGPVEVVEL
;
A
#
# COMPACT_ATOMS: atom_id res chain seq x y z
N MET A 1 -23.52 19.95 -2.44
CA MET A 1 -22.76 19.14 -1.52
C MET A 1 -21.28 19.47 -1.66
N PRO A 2 -20.63 19.83 -0.58
CA PRO A 2 -19.21 20.10 -0.68
C PRO A 2 -18.49 18.82 -1.03
N LEU A 3 -17.61 18.91 -2.01
CA LEU A 3 -16.74 17.80 -2.33
C LEU A 3 -15.67 17.77 -1.25
N GLU A 4 -15.61 16.67 -0.55
CA GLU A 4 -14.50 16.51 0.38
C GLU A 4 -13.21 16.35 -0.40
N PRO A 5 -12.12 16.98 0.03
CA PRO A 5 -10.86 16.76 -0.62
C PRO A 5 -10.52 15.28 -0.55
N VAL A 6 -9.97 14.76 -1.65
CA VAL A 6 -9.48 13.39 -1.67
C VAL A 6 -8.41 13.28 -0.59
N ARG A 7 -8.67 12.45 0.39
CA ARG A 7 -7.71 12.25 1.46
C ARG A 7 -6.70 11.19 1.02
N ALA A 8 -5.45 11.51 1.21
CA ALA A 8 -4.42 10.52 1.02
C ALA A 8 -4.69 9.33 1.95
N ARG A 9 -4.62 8.12 1.41
CA ARG A 9 -4.85 6.91 2.16
C ARG A 9 -3.56 6.13 2.31
N LYS A 10 -3.47 5.41 3.42
CA LYS A 10 -2.39 4.48 3.66
C LYS A 10 -3.01 3.09 3.76
N ILE A 11 -2.41 2.14 3.06
CA ILE A 11 -2.90 0.76 3.03
C ILE A 11 -1.90 -0.13 3.77
N VAL A 12 -2.40 -0.94 4.69
CA VAL A 12 -1.64 -2.06 5.23
C VAL A 12 -2.20 -3.32 4.60
N LEU A 13 -1.40 -3.94 3.77
CA LEU A 13 -1.81 -5.14 3.02
C LEU A 13 -1.39 -6.37 3.80
N HIS A 14 -2.37 -7.10 4.30
CA HIS A 14 -2.13 -8.35 5.00
C HIS A 14 -2.20 -9.51 4.00
N CYS A 15 -1.06 -10.18 3.80
CA CYS A 15 -0.96 -11.25 2.80
C CYS A 15 -0.49 -12.56 3.45
N PRO A 16 -1.37 -13.24 4.21
CA PRO A 16 -0.99 -14.46 4.92
C PRO A 16 -0.61 -15.62 3.99
N ARG A 17 -1.02 -15.55 2.74
CA ARG A 17 -0.71 -16.56 1.73
C ARG A 17 0.26 -16.07 0.67
N GLY A 18 0.86 -14.89 0.88
CA GLY A 18 1.77 -14.31 -0.10
C GLY A 18 1.05 -13.66 -1.27
N TYR A 19 1.70 -13.64 -2.42
CA TYR A 19 1.13 -13.02 -3.62
C TYR A 19 -0.13 -13.74 -4.09
N GLN A 20 -1.12 -12.96 -4.48
CA GLN A 20 -2.34 -13.43 -5.12
C GLN A 20 -2.58 -12.60 -6.39
N PRO A 21 -3.11 -13.20 -7.46
CA PRO A 21 -3.30 -12.47 -8.73
C PRO A 21 -4.16 -11.21 -8.63
N GLN A 22 -5.12 -11.16 -7.71
CA GLN A 22 -5.96 -9.98 -7.54
C GLN A 22 -5.19 -8.76 -7.07
N LEU A 23 -3.95 -8.94 -6.62
CA LEU A 23 -3.12 -7.81 -6.19
C LEU A 23 -2.91 -6.80 -7.31
N ASP A 24 -2.74 -7.28 -8.53
CA ASP A 24 -2.49 -6.40 -9.67
C ASP A 24 -3.61 -5.38 -9.84
N ALA A 25 -4.86 -5.86 -9.79
CA ALA A 25 -6.02 -4.98 -9.92
C ALA A 25 -6.15 -4.03 -8.72
N LEU A 26 -5.83 -4.52 -7.52
CA LEU A 26 -5.86 -3.68 -6.32
C LEU A 26 -4.86 -2.54 -6.41
N VAL A 27 -3.64 -2.82 -6.85
CA VAL A 27 -2.60 -1.80 -6.96
C VAL A 27 -3.00 -0.75 -7.99
N GLU A 28 -3.56 -1.15 -9.11
CA GLU A 28 -4.04 -0.20 -10.12
C GLU A 28 -5.14 0.70 -9.56
N GLU A 29 -6.04 0.13 -8.76
CA GLU A 29 -7.09 0.90 -8.09
C GLU A 29 -6.49 1.90 -7.12
N TRP A 30 -5.52 1.47 -6.31
CA TRP A 30 -4.85 2.37 -5.36
C TRP A 30 -4.13 3.51 -6.07
N MET A 31 -3.54 3.25 -7.22
CA MET A 31 -2.89 4.29 -8.01
C MET A 31 -3.91 5.32 -8.49
N ARG A 32 -5.07 4.87 -8.96
CA ARG A 32 -6.15 5.78 -9.39
C ARG A 32 -6.68 6.60 -8.22
N ASP A 33 -6.72 6.00 -7.03
CA ASP A 33 -7.25 6.66 -5.83
C ASP A 33 -6.19 7.50 -5.11
N GLU A 34 -5.00 7.60 -5.68
CA GLU A 34 -3.89 8.39 -5.14
C GLU A 34 -3.47 7.96 -3.74
N VAL A 35 -3.48 6.66 -3.48
CA VAL A 35 -2.96 6.11 -2.24
C VAL A 35 -1.48 6.48 -2.12
N VAL A 36 -1.07 6.92 -0.94
CA VAL A 36 0.30 7.43 -0.73
C VAL A 36 1.25 6.40 -0.14
N PHE A 37 0.72 5.34 0.46
CA PHE A 37 1.56 4.34 1.13
C PHE A 37 0.89 2.98 1.11
N VAL A 38 1.67 1.94 0.84
CA VAL A 38 1.25 0.55 0.99
C VAL A 38 2.35 -0.20 1.73
N GLY A 39 2.01 -0.77 2.88
CA GLY A 39 2.91 -1.62 3.64
C GLY A 39 2.44 -3.07 3.61
N ALA A 40 3.28 -3.97 3.12
CA ALA A 40 2.95 -5.38 3.03
C ALA A 40 3.45 -6.13 4.26
N VAL A 41 2.58 -6.94 4.86
CA VAL A 41 2.91 -7.76 6.01
C VAL A 41 2.34 -9.17 5.80
N GLY A 42 3.09 -10.18 6.18
CA GLY A 42 2.69 -11.57 6.04
C GLY A 42 3.70 -12.36 5.23
N LYS A 43 3.22 -13.47 4.66
CA LYS A 43 4.10 -14.39 3.91
C LYS A 43 4.64 -13.71 2.66
N ASP A 44 5.94 -13.84 2.45
CA ASP A 44 6.62 -13.29 1.27
C ASP A 44 6.34 -11.82 1.02
N CYS A 45 6.14 -11.05 2.10
CA CYS A 45 5.78 -9.63 1.97
C CYS A 45 6.83 -8.83 1.22
N GLY A 46 8.11 -9.18 1.30
CA GLY A 46 9.14 -8.52 0.49
C GLY A 46 8.92 -8.72 -1.01
N LYS A 47 8.52 -9.93 -1.41
CA LYS A 47 8.19 -10.23 -2.80
C LYS A 47 6.93 -9.49 -3.23
N VAL A 48 5.94 -9.43 -2.35
CA VAL A 48 4.71 -8.67 -2.61
C VAL A 48 5.03 -7.20 -2.83
N GLU A 49 5.89 -6.63 -2.00
CA GLU A 49 6.32 -5.24 -2.17
C GLU A 49 6.99 -5.01 -3.52
N GLU A 50 7.87 -5.91 -3.94
CA GLU A 50 8.52 -5.81 -5.25
C GLU A 50 7.51 -5.79 -6.39
N ILE A 51 6.49 -6.64 -6.31
CA ILE A 51 5.44 -6.70 -7.32
C ILE A 51 4.66 -5.38 -7.36
N ILE A 52 4.34 -4.83 -6.18
CA ILE A 52 3.65 -3.54 -6.11
C ILE A 52 4.49 -2.45 -6.78
N ASP A 53 5.78 -2.42 -6.48
CA ASP A 53 6.70 -1.42 -7.07
C ASP A 53 6.76 -1.56 -8.59
N GLU A 54 6.82 -2.78 -9.11
CA GLU A 54 6.84 -3.01 -10.55
C GLU A 54 5.58 -2.49 -11.23
N ILE A 55 4.43 -2.71 -10.61
CA ILE A 55 3.16 -2.22 -11.14
C ILE A 55 3.12 -0.69 -11.11
N CYS A 56 3.59 -0.09 -10.02
CA CYS A 56 3.62 1.37 -9.88
C CYS A 56 4.55 2.03 -10.88
N VAL A 57 5.70 1.42 -11.15
CA VAL A 57 6.63 1.94 -12.15
C VAL A 57 6.03 1.80 -13.56
N GLY A 58 5.45 0.63 -13.84
CA GLY A 58 4.82 0.35 -15.13
C GLY A 58 5.78 0.62 -16.27
N ASP A 59 5.36 1.48 -17.20
CA ASP A 59 6.17 1.88 -18.35
C ASP A 59 6.99 3.15 -18.08
N GLY A 60 7.02 3.61 -16.84
CA GLY A 60 7.74 4.82 -16.44
C GLY A 60 6.97 6.12 -16.66
N SER A 61 5.74 6.05 -17.15
CA SER A 61 4.93 7.25 -17.40
C SER A 61 4.18 7.74 -16.16
N ASN A 62 4.11 6.91 -15.11
CA ASN A 62 3.39 7.26 -13.91
C ASN A 62 4.20 8.25 -13.07
N VAL A 63 3.61 9.41 -12.78
CA VAL A 63 4.26 10.46 -11.99
C VAL A 63 3.86 10.42 -10.51
N ASN A 64 2.92 9.57 -10.15
CA ASN A 64 2.46 9.46 -8.78
C ASN A 64 3.14 8.25 -8.13
N PHE A 65 3.96 8.50 -7.13
CA PHE A 65 4.69 7.44 -6.45
C PHE A 65 4.01 7.10 -5.15
N MET A 66 3.69 5.80 -4.97
CA MET A 66 3.32 5.28 -3.67
C MET A 66 4.60 4.88 -2.95
N LEU A 67 4.72 5.27 -1.70
CA LEU A 67 5.75 4.72 -0.84
C LEU A 67 5.34 3.30 -0.46
N THR A 68 6.27 2.35 -0.60
CA THR A 68 6.00 0.96 -0.24
C THR A 68 6.97 0.48 0.82
N SER A 69 6.54 -0.49 1.60
CA SER A 69 7.41 -1.13 2.58
C SER A 69 6.99 -2.58 2.75
N SER A 70 7.88 -3.37 3.31
CA SER A 70 7.56 -4.73 3.72
C SER A 70 7.94 -4.91 5.17
N HIS A 71 7.24 -5.78 5.86
CA HIS A 71 7.38 -5.99 7.30
C HIS A 71 7.59 -7.47 7.60
N PRO A 72 8.75 -8.03 7.20
CA PRO A 72 9.04 -9.44 7.46
C PRO A 72 9.18 -9.68 8.96
N ASP A 73 8.63 -10.78 9.41
CA ASP A 73 8.69 -11.20 10.82
C ASP A 73 8.00 -10.23 11.78
N GLU A 74 7.16 -9.32 11.25
CA GLU A 74 6.37 -8.42 12.07
C GLU A 74 4.92 -8.84 12.06
N SER A 75 4.17 -8.39 13.06
CA SER A 75 2.74 -8.66 13.14
C SER A 75 1.96 -7.61 12.32
N LEU A 76 0.70 -7.93 12.05
CA LEU A 76 -0.20 -6.96 11.42
C LEU A 76 -0.30 -5.69 12.26
N ALA A 77 -0.37 -5.82 13.60
CA ALA A 77 -0.43 -4.67 14.49
C ALA A 77 0.80 -3.78 14.35
N ASP A 78 1.99 -4.38 14.23
CA ASP A 78 3.23 -3.63 14.04
C ASP A 78 3.21 -2.84 12.73
N ALA A 79 2.73 -3.45 11.67
CA ALA A 79 2.64 -2.79 10.36
C ALA A 79 1.64 -1.62 10.40
N ILE A 80 0.53 -1.79 11.09
CA ILE A 80 -0.45 -0.72 11.26
C ILE A 80 0.16 0.43 12.03
N GLU A 81 0.86 0.14 13.12
CA GLU A 81 1.52 1.17 13.93
C GLU A 81 2.55 1.94 13.11
N PHE A 82 3.34 1.24 12.30
CA PHE A 82 4.29 1.89 11.40
C PHE A 82 3.56 2.84 10.45
N ALA A 83 2.49 2.38 9.82
CA ALA A 83 1.73 3.19 8.88
C ALA A 83 1.14 4.42 9.56
N GLU A 84 0.64 4.27 10.78
CA GLU A 84 0.07 5.39 11.53
C GLU A 84 1.11 6.43 11.92
N SER A 85 2.37 6.03 12.02
CA SER A 85 3.45 6.95 12.40
C SER A 85 3.87 7.88 11.25
N LEU A 86 3.47 7.59 10.03
CA LEU A 86 3.85 8.39 8.87
C LEU A 86 3.10 9.72 8.88
N THR A 87 3.83 10.80 8.61
CA THR A 87 3.30 12.16 8.63
C THR A 87 3.68 12.88 7.34
N GLY A 88 3.28 14.16 7.22
CA GLY A 88 3.60 14.96 6.05
C GLY A 88 2.89 14.46 4.81
N GLU A 89 3.63 14.23 3.76
CA GLU A 89 3.08 13.75 2.49
C GLU A 89 2.45 12.37 2.59
N HIS A 90 2.83 11.60 3.60
CA HIS A 90 2.33 10.24 3.80
C HIS A 90 1.34 10.16 4.98
N ALA A 91 0.86 11.30 5.45
CA ALA A 91 -0.18 11.33 6.48
C ALA A 91 -1.52 10.95 5.90
N GLY A 92 -2.40 10.40 6.73
CA GLY A 92 -3.74 10.05 6.30
C GLY A 92 -4.27 8.82 7.03
N PRO A 93 -5.51 8.45 6.78
CA PRO A 93 -6.10 7.28 7.43
C PRO A 93 -5.45 5.98 6.95
N VAL A 94 -5.43 5.00 7.85
CA VAL A 94 -4.89 3.67 7.56
C VAL A 94 -6.06 2.72 7.30
N GLU A 95 -5.97 1.98 6.21
CA GLU A 95 -6.95 0.97 5.85
C GLU A 95 -6.23 -0.38 5.74
N VAL A 96 -6.81 -1.40 6.35
CA VAL A 96 -6.25 -2.74 6.26
C VAL A 96 -6.97 -3.48 5.14
N VAL A 97 -6.20 -4.05 4.23
CA VAL A 97 -6.73 -4.86 3.13
C VAL A 97 -6.18 -6.27 3.27
N GLU A 98 -7.07 -7.25 3.23
CA GLU A 98 -6.67 -8.65 3.27
C GLU A 98 -6.56 -9.20 1.86
N LEU A 99 -5.49 -9.92 1.62
CA LEU A 99 -5.25 -10.51 0.30
C LEU A 99 -5.46 -12.03 0.29
#